data_aca9cd93287a4647027602e0f5678cf1
#
_entry.id   aca9cd93287a4647027602e0f5678cf1
#
_cell.length_a   1.000
_cell.length_b   1.000
_cell.length_c   1.000
_cell.angle_alpha   90.00
_cell.angle_beta   90.00
_cell.angle_gamma   90.00
#
_symmetry.space_group_name_H-M   'P 1'
#
loop_
_entity.id
_entity.type
_entity.pdbx_description
1 polymer ?
#
loop_
_entity_poly.entity_id
_entity_poly.type
_entity_poly.pdbx_seq_one_letter_code
_entity_poly.pdbx_strand_id
1 'polypeptide(L)'
;MSSARFEPARVVSLPAVIRLDAATVMLQWSAGGLFFLWYTTRHREVGAGYGWLLRSTYLVFAVGAAVAGFRYGPVPLREAAALAVSAGALVALVVSVLTRKAGVAGQNAEHDRRSARVAQMTGIERPVAARGDGVEFPPALDLLAPALSVVGLVAAAVDASSAGTGRDLVVSLLRTFTGAALLGAVTDAMLLGHWYLVQPGLPRRHLNELVKVLGWVWPVEVVAMLLPTGMVSVLNGSIDDGWSGQLGWFWAACALGTIVLVVVTRAALREKEYSAVMAATGLLYLAILTAFGTDLVARAVLAG
;
A
#
# COMPACT_ATOMS: atom_id res chain seq x y z
N MET A 1 -34.13 59.22 -22.42
CA MET A 1 -34.36 58.07 -21.54
C MET A 1 -33.43 56.95 -22.03
N SER A 2 -32.28 56.82 -21.36
CA SER A 2 -31.24 55.82 -21.72
C SER A 2 -31.50 54.56 -20.86
N SER A 3 -31.83 53.43 -21.49
CA SER A 3 -32.01 52.17 -20.85
C SER A 3 -30.63 51.54 -20.58
N ALA A 4 -30.15 51.63 -19.35
CA ALA A 4 -28.99 50.89 -18.88
C ALA A 4 -29.31 49.38 -18.95
N ARG A 5 -28.64 48.64 -19.84
CA ARG A 5 -28.66 47.18 -19.84
C ARG A 5 -27.88 46.68 -18.58
N PHE A 6 -28.58 45.99 -17.72
CA PHE A 6 -27.97 45.24 -16.66
C PHE A 6 -27.21 44.05 -17.26
N GLU A 7 -25.90 44.12 -17.29
CA GLU A 7 -25.04 42.94 -17.58
C GLU A 7 -25.08 42.04 -16.35
N PRO A 8 -25.48 40.73 -16.47
CA PRO A 8 -25.43 39.85 -15.32
C PRO A 8 -23.97 39.66 -14.93
N ALA A 9 -23.69 39.85 -13.64
CA ALA A 9 -22.38 39.61 -13.05
C ALA A 9 -21.88 38.23 -13.48
N ARG A 10 -20.68 38.17 -14.08
CA ARG A 10 -19.96 36.90 -14.33
C ARG A 10 -19.84 36.19 -12.99
N VAL A 11 -20.50 35.05 -12.87
CA VAL A 11 -20.21 34.10 -11.82
C VAL A 11 -18.75 33.71 -12.00
N VAL A 12 -17.88 34.28 -11.16
CA VAL A 12 -16.49 33.81 -11.07
C VAL A 12 -16.59 32.37 -10.53
N SER A 13 -16.47 31.41 -11.45
CA SER A 13 -16.30 30.01 -11.04
C SER A 13 -15.04 29.97 -10.20
N LEU A 14 -15.19 29.70 -8.92
CA LEU A 14 -14.05 29.41 -8.05
C LEU A 14 -13.25 28.27 -8.71
N PRO A 15 -11.90 28.37 -8.74
CA PRO A 15 -11.10 27.30 -9.31
C PRO A 15 -11.48 25.97 -8.64
N ALA A 16 -11.58 24.91 -9.44
CA ALA A 16 -11.87 23.56 -8.95
C ALA A 16 -10.91 23.27 -7.79
N VAL A 17 -11.46 23.18 -6.58
CA VAL A 17 -10.64 22.88 -5.39
C VAL A 17 -10.22 21.44 -5.49
N ILE A 18 -8.92 21.20 -5.69
CA ILE A 18 -8.35 19.86 -5.65
C ILE A 18 -8.75 19.24 -4.31
N ARG A 19 -9.54 18.16 -4.34
CA ARG A 19 -10.02 17.48 -3.14
C ARG A 19 -9.37 16.12 -3.04
N LEU A 20 -8.50 15.94 -2.06
CA LEU A 20 -7.99 14.63 -1.68
C LEU A 20 -8.73 14.13 -0.44
N ASP A 21 -9.45 13.03 -0.57
CA ASP A 21 -10.04 12.33 0.57
C ASP A 21 -8.95 11.56 1.32
N ALA A 22 -8.27 12.25 2.23
CA ALA A 22 -7.19 11.70 3.02
C ALA A 22 -7.62 10.48 3.85
N ALA A 23 -8.88 10.44 4.31
CA ALA A 23 -9.40 9.30 5.08
C ALA A 23 -9.42 8.03 4.23
N THR A 24 -9.93 8.12 3.00
CA THR A 24 -9.95 6.99 2.07
C THR A 24 -8.54 6.55 1.69
N VAL A 25 -7.63 7.48 1.39
CA VAL A 25 -6.24 7.14 1.05
C VAL A 25 -5.53 6.43 2.21
N MET A 26 -5.67 6.92 3.43
CA MET A 26 -5.06 6.28 4.60
C MET A 26 -5.65 4.89 4.85
N LEU A 27 -6.96 4.71 4.67
CA LEU A 27 -7.61 3.41 4.81
C LEU A 27 -7.14 2.43 3.72
N GLN A 28 -7.02 2.88 2.47
CA GLN A 28 -6.48 2.08 1.37
C GLN A 28 -5.05 1.63 1.65
N TRP A 29 -4.20 2.55 2.10
CA TRP A 29 -2.81 2.25 2.42
C TRP A 29 -2.71 1.24 3.56
N SER A 30 -3.49 1.43 4.64
CA SER A 30 -3.56 0.46 5.74
C SER A 30 -4.08 -0.90 5.28
N ALA A 31 -5.16 -0.93 4.50
CA ALA A 31 -5.79 -2.15 4.01
C ALA A 31 -4.85 -2.98 3.11
N GLY A 32 -4.28 -2.32 2.11
CA GLY A 32 -3.33 -2.94 1.19
C GLY A 32 -2.07 -3.41 1.89
N GLY A 33 -1.50 -2.59 2.78
CA GLY A 33 -0.30 -2.94 3.52
C GLY A 33 -0.51 -4.12 4.48
N LEU A 34 -1.63 -4.16 5.23
CA LEU A 34 -1.93 -5.31 6.11
C LEU A 34 -2.19 -6.60 5.31
N PHE A 35 -2.77 -6.50 4.10
CA PHE A 35 -2.92 -7.64 3.22
C PHE A 35 -1.56 -8.14 2.72
N PHE A 36 -0.66 -7.26 2.28
CA PHE A 36 0.67 -7.66 1.81
C PHE A 36 1.60 -8.07 2.94
N LEU A 37 1.40 -7.57 4.16
CA LEU A 37 2.04 -8.11 5.35
C LEU A 37 1.70 -9.60 5.52
N TRP A 38 0.41 -9.96 5.50
CA TRP A 38 0.00 -11.38 5.54
C TRP A 38 0.63 -12.15 4.38
N TYR A 39 0.55 -11.61 3.16
CA TYR A 39 1.11 -12.25 1.97
C TYR A 39 2.60 -12.57 2.13
N THR A 40 3.36 -11.70 2.76
CA THR A 40 4.80 -11.85 2.99
C THR A 40 5.09 -12.82 4.14
N THR A 41 4.32 -12.74 5.23
CA THR A 41 4.58 -13.52 6.46
C THR A 41 3.93 -14.91 6.46
N ARG A 42 3.05 -15.23 5.52
CA ARG A 42 2.33 -16.51 5.44
C ARG A 42 3.24 -17.75 5.42
N HIS A 43 4.45 -17.62 4.91
CA HIS A 43 5.44 -18.70 4.83
C HIS A 43 6.25 -18.86 6.12
N ARG A 44 6.05 -18.02 7.14
CA ARG A 44 6.72 -18.08 8.46
C ARG A 44 8.25 -18.04 8.40
N GLU A 45 8.82 -17.29 7.46
CA GLU A 45 10.27 -17.14 7.27
C GLU A 45 10.78 -15.75 7.65
N VAL A 46 9.90 -14.76 7.56
CA VAL A 46 10.20 -13.37 7.93
C VAL A 46 10.08 -13.20 9.43
N GLY A 47 11.10 -12.59 10.04
CA GLY A 47 11.15 -12.41 11.49
C GLY A 47 9.98 -11.61 12.06
N ALA A 48 9.58 -11.91 13.30
CA ALA A 48 8.45 -11.28 13.97
C ALA A 48 8.54 -9.74 14.03
N GLY A 49 9.75 -9.19 14.13
CA GLY A 49 9.99 -7.74 14.15
C GLY A 49 9.49 -7.01 12.90
N TYR A 50 9.59 -7.64 11.74
CA TYR A 50 8.98 -7.10 10.51
C TYR A 50 7.46 -6.94 10.67
N GLY A 51 6.80 -7.97 11.18
CA GLY A 51 5.37 -7.92 11.44
C GLY A 51 4.98 -6.84 12.45
N TRP A 52 5.79 -6.62 13.50
CA TRP A 52 5.53 -5.55 14.47
C TRP A 52 5.65 -4.17 13.83
N LEU A 53 6.70 -3.95 13.02
CA LEU A 53 6.88 -2.69 12.31
C LEU A 53 5.68 -2.37 11.43
N LEU A 54 5.27 -3.31 10.58
CA LEU A 54 4.19 -3.08 9.63
C LEU A 54 2.82 -2.95 10.31
N ARG A 55 2.51 -3.83 11.28
CA ARG A 55 1.24 -3.71 12.02
C ARG A 55 1.14 -2.37 12.74
N SER A 56 2.23 -1.89 13.36
CA SER A 56 2.23 -0.58 14.02
C SER A 56 2.06 0.56 13.02
N THR A 57 2.75 0.52 11.89
CA THR A 57 2.65 1.54 10.83
C THR A 57 1.23 1.62 10.27
N TYR A 58 0.65 0.47 9.90
CA TYR A 58 -0.69 0.44 9.32
C TYR A 58 -1.80 0.66 10.34
N LEU A 59 -1.57 0.35 11.62
CA LEU A 59 -2.45 0.78 12.73
C LEU A 59 -2.53 2.31 12.80
N VAL A 60 -1.38 3.00 12.72
CA VAL A 60 -1.34 4.48 12.71
C VAL A 60 -2.12 5.03 11.50
N PHE A 61 -1.99 4.44 10.32
CA PHE A 61 -2.76 4.86 9.15
C PHE A 61 -4.25 4.58 9.29
N ALA A 62 -4.66 3.44 9.86
CA ALA A 62 -6.07 3.15 10.09
C ALA A 62 -6.71 4.12 11.12
N VAL A 63 -6.00 4.42 12.20
CA VAL A 63 -6.42 5.45 13.16
C VAL A 63 -6.47 6.83 12.49
N GLY A 64 -5.45 7.17 11.71
CA GLY A 64 -5.40 8.41 10.93
C GLY A 64 -6.57 8.53 9.96
N ALA A 65 -6.96 7.44 9.30
CA ALA A 65 -8.13 7.38 8.42
C ALA A 65 -9.43 7.72 9.19
N ALA A 66 -9.64 7.11 10.37
CA ALA A 66 -10.80 7.40 11.20
C ALA A 66 -10.82 8.88 11.65
N VAL A 67 -9.68 9.38 12.15
CA VAL A 67 -9.57 10.78 12.63
C VAL A 67 -9.80 11.76 11.47
N ALA A 68 -9.19 11.54 10.31
CA ALA A 68 -9.37 12.38 9.14
C ALA A 68 -10.82 12.35 8.64
N GLY A 69 -11.46 11.17 8.61
CA GLY A 69 -12.86 11.01 8.22
C GLY A 69 -13.80 11.79 9.14
N PHE A 70 -13.71 11.58 10.44
CA PHE A 70 -14.55 12.33 11.42
C PHE A 70 -14.33 13.85 11.37
N ARG A 71 -13.13 14.31 10.98
CA ARG A 71 -12.77 15.72 11.01
C ARG A 71 -13.11 16.49 9.73
N TYR A 72 -12.99 15.85 8.57
CA TYR A 72 -13.00 16.58 7.31
C TYR A 72 -14.10 16.16 6.32
N GLY A 73 -14.70 14.99 6.47
CA GLY A 73 -15.76 14.51 5.58
C GLY A 73 -16.25 13.14 6.04
N PRO A 74 -17.20 13.10 7.01
CA PRO A 74 -17.63 11.86 7.62
C PRO A 74 -18.44 10.98 6.66
N VAL A 75 -18.00 9.73 6.50
CA VAL A 75 -18.72 8.62 5.87
C VAL A 75 -18.88 7.55 6.96
N PRO A 76 -19.98 7.50 7.69
CA PRO A 76 -20.08 6.74 8.97
C PRO A 76 -19.63 5.29 8.90
N LEU A 77 -19.91 4.60 7.78
CA LEU A 77 -19.53 3.21 7.60
C LEU A 77 -18.03 3.06 7.32
N ARG A 78 -17.41 4.02 6.65
CA ARG A 78 -15.95 4.05 6.40
C ARG A 78 -15.19 4.25 7.72
N GLU A 79 -15.61 5.22 8.55
CA GLU A 79 -14.97 5.49 9.84
C GLU A 79 -15.17 4.30 10.82
N ALA A 80 -16.36 3.71 10.85
CA ALA A 80 -16.60 2.53 11.66
C ALA A 80 -15.70 1.35 11.23
N ALA A 81 -15.53 1.15 9.92
CA ALA A 81 -14.61 0.15 9.38
C ALA A 81 -13.14 0.50 9.71
N ALA A 82 -12.72 1.76 9.61
CA ALA A 82 -11.37 2.19 9.96
C ALA A 82 -11.04 1.93 11.45
N LEU A 83 -12.00 2.16 12.35
CA LEU A 83 -11.87 1.79 13.77
C LEU A 83 -11.79 0.27 13.95
N ALA A 84 -12.60 -0.51 13.23
CA ALA A 84 -12.56 -1.97 13.27
C ALA A 84 -11.21 -2.51 12.73
N VAL A 85 -10.68 -1.93 11.65
CA VAL A 85 -9.33 -2.24 11.11
C VAL A 85 -8.26 -1.92 12.15
N SER A 86 -8.37 -0.77 12.82
CA SER A 86 -7.44 -0.37 13.88
C SER A 86 -7.45 -1.38 15.03
N ALA A 87 -8.64 -1.80 15.47
CA ALA A 87 -8.80 -2.81 16.53
C ALA A 87 -8.22 -4.17 16.08
N GLY A 88 -8.51 -4.61 14.85
CA GLY A 88 -7.97 -5.86 14.30
C GLY A 88 -6.45 -5.85 14.19
N ALA A 89 -5.85 -4.76 13.70
CA ALA A 89 -4.41 -4.59 13.61
C ALA A 89 -3.76 -4.56 15.01
N LEU A 90 -4.38 -3.88 15.98
CA LEU A 90 -3.91 -3.85 17.37
C LEU A 90 -3.96 -5.25 18.00
N VAL A 91 -5.05 -6.00 17.83
CA VAL A 91 -5.17 -7.39 18.33
C VAL A 91 -4.06 -8.26 17.73
N ALA A 92 -3.86 -8.20 16.41
CA ALA A 92 -2.80 -8.95 15.74
C ALA A 92 -1.41 -8.57 16.27
N LEU A 93 -1.16 -7.27 16.51
CA LEU A 93 0.09 -6.78 17.09
C LEU A 93 0.29 -7.32 18.51
N VAL A 94 -0.71 -7.19 19.39
CA VAL A 94 -0.65 -7.66 20.77
C VAL A 94 -0.43 -9.17 20.83
N VAL A 95 -1.20 -9.97 20.07
CA VAL A 95 -1.02 -11.42 20.01
C VAL A 95 0.39 -11.77 19.54
N SER A 96 0.89 -11.10 18.50
CA SER A 96 2.24 -11.32 17.98
C SER A 96 3.34 -10.99 19.01
N VAL A 97 3.15 -9.98 19.86
CA VAL A 97 4.08 -9.64 20.93
C VAL A 97 4.00 -10.67 22.07
N LEU A 98 2.81 -11.14 22.42
CA LEU A 98 2.62 -12.15 23.46
C LEU A 98 3.22 -13.50 23.06
N THR A 99 3.11 -13.87 21.79
CA THR A 99 3.64 -15.13 21.23
C THR A 99 5.12 -15.05 20.82
N ARG A 100 5.79 -13.93 21.05
CA ARG A 100 7.18 -13.68 20.59
C ARG A 100 8.20 -14.73 20.99
N LYS A 101 8.00 -15.43 22.14
CA LYS A 101 8.92 -16.44 22.65
C LYS A 101 8.98 -17.72 21.81
N ALA A 102 7.90 -18.02 21.08
CA ALA A 102 7.86 -19.17 20.18
C ALA A 102 8.72 -18.93 18.91
N GLY A 103 9.01 -17.66 18.58
CA GLY A 103 9.74 -17.29 17.38
C GLY A 103 8.92 -17.53 16.09
N VAL A 104 9.61 -17.77 14.99
CA VAL A 104 9.02 -18.05 13.67
C VAL A 104 9.63 -19.34 13.13
N ALA A 105 8.83 -20.38 12.88
CA ALA A 105 9.29 -21.73 12.58
C ALA A 105 10.27 -21.80 11.40
N GLY A 106 9.98 -21.12 10.31
CA GLY A 106 10.86 -21.14 9.14
C GLY A 106 12.19 -20.42 9.38
N GLN A 107 12.19 -19.34 10.16
CA GLN A 107 13.41 -18.64 10.58
C GLN A 107 14.26 -19.55 11.46
N ASN A 108 13.63 -20.23 12.40
CA ASN A 108 14.29 -21.19 13.29
C ASN A 108 14.89 -22.37 12.51
N ALA A 109 14.14 -22.95 11.57
CA ALA A 109 14.61 -24.04 10.73
C ALA A 109 15.81 -23.62 9.85
N GLU A 110 15.82 -22.42 9.31
CA GLU A 110 16.95 -21.92 8.53
C GLU A 110 18.19 -21.67 9.39
N HIS A 111 17.99 -21.16 10.62
CA HIS A 111 19.08 -21.01 11.58
C HIS A 111 19.72 -22.35 11.91
N ASP A 112 18.90 -23.39 12.17
CA ASP A 112 19.38 -24.73 12.47
C ASP A 112 20.16 -25.34 11.29
N ARG A 113 19.64 -25.20 10.06
CA ARG A 113 20.33 -25.68 8.86
C ARG A 113 21.72 -25.05 8.70
N ARG A 114 21.83 -23.74 8.99
CA ARG A 114 23.12 -23.02 8.94
C ARG A 114 24.06 -23.48 10.02
N SER A 115 23.56 -23.60 11.25
CA SER A 115 24.35 -24.10 12.39
C SER A 115 24.87 -25.52 12.15
N ALA A 116 24.03 -26.42 11.63
CA ALA A 116 24.43 -27.76 11.25
C ALA A 116 25.52 -27.78 10.15
N ARG A 117 25.39 -26.91 9.11
CA ARG A 117 26.39 -26.78 8.06
C ARG A 117 27.73 -26.26 8.57
N VAL A 118 27.72 -25.30 9.50
CA VAL A 118 28.92 -24.77 10.14
C VAL A 118 29.58 -25.88 11.02
N ALA A 119 28.78 -26.62 11.80
CA ALA A 119 29.26 -27.72 12.59
C ALA A 119 29.95 -28.82 11.75
N GLN A 120 29.37 -29.17 10.59
CA GLN A 120 29.96 -30.09 9.65
C GLN A 120 31.33 -29.63 9.09
N MET A 121 31.45 -28.30 8.84
CA MET A 121 32.69 -27.72 8.28
C MET A 121 33.79 -27.49 9.33
N THR A 122 33.40 -27.15 10.56
CA THR A 122 34.34 -26.71 11.61
C THR A 122 34.54 -27.70 12.73
N GLY A 123 33.69 -28.75 12.84
CA GLY A 123 33.66 -29.66 13.96
C GLY A 123 33.16 -29.04 15.28
N ILE A 124 32.68 -27.80 15.26
CA ILE A 124 32.21 -27.06 16.43
C ILE A 124 30.68 -27.12 16.49
N GLU A 125 30.15 -27.94 17.38
CA GLU A 125 28.72 -27.97 17.67
C GLU A 125 28.33 -26.76 18.55
N ARG A 126 27.42 -25.94 18.08
CA ARG A 126 26.80 -24.89 18.90
C ARG A 126 25.55 -25.44 19.57
N PRO A 127 25.35 -25.18 20.87
CA PRO A 127 24.12 -25.60 21.56
C PRO A 127 22.92 -25.03 20.81
N VAL A 128 21.95 -25.89 20.51
CA VAL A 128 20.67 -25.44 19.97
C VAL A 128 20.03 -24.53 21.01
N ALA A 129 19.77 -23.28 20.68
CA ALA A 129 19.11 -22.34 21.58
C ALA A 129 17.78 -22.93 22.05
N ALA A 130 17.57 -22.96 23.37
CA ALA A 130 16.33 -23.45 23.97
C ALA A 130 15.16 -22.65 23.39
N ARG A 131 14.31 -23.32 22.63
CA ARG A 131 13.08 -22.72 22.09
C ARG A 131 12.05 -22.65 23.20
N GLY A 132 11.33 -21.53 23.28
CA GLY A 132 10.17 -21.45 24.15
C GLY A 132 9.06 -22.37 23.66
N ASP A 133 8.47 -23.17 24.55
CA ASP A 133 7.33 -24.06 24.26
C ASP A 133 6.03 -23.30 24.03
N GLY A 134 6.09 -22.14 23.36
CA GLY A 134 4.94 -21.26 23.12
C GLY A 134 4.24 -21.55 21.78
N VAL A 135 2.94 -21.19 21.72
CA VAL A 135 2.17 -21.21 20.48
C VAL A 135 2.68 -20.08 19.58
N GLU A 136 3.01 -20.42 18.34
CA GLU A 136 3.36 -19.41 17.31
C GLU A 136 2.20 -18.50 16.95
N PHE A 137 2.52 -17.27 16.51
CA PHE A 137 1.54 -16.35 15.96
C PHE A 137 0.84 -16.96 14.73
N PRO A 138 -0.51 -17.06 14.72
CA PRO A 138 -1.24 -17.59 13.57
C PRO A 138 -1.27 -16.56 12.45
N PRO A 139 -0.64 -16.80 11.27
CA PRO A 139 -0.61 -15.81 10.18
C PRO A 139 -2.00 -15.40 9.66
N ALA A 140 -3.00 -16.28 9.79
CA ALA A 140 -4.38 -15.97 9.40
C ALA A 140 -5.00 -14.80 10.18
N LEU A 141 -4.47 -14.48 11.37
CA LEU A 141 -4.93 -13.32 12.14
C LEU A 141 -4.63 -12.00 11.43
N ASP A 142 -3.58 -11.95 10.62
CA ASP A 142 -3.25 -10.77 9.80
C ASP A 142 -4.27 -10.50 8.69
N LEU A 143 -5.16 -11.46 8.36
CA LEU A 143 -6.24 -11.25 7.40
C LEU A 143 -7.48 -10.57 8.02
N LEU A 144 -7.59 -10.51 9.34
CA LEU A 144 -8.75 -9.92 10.01
C LEU A 144 -8.92 -8.44 9.63
N ALA A 145 -7.87 -7.65 9.76
CA ALA A 145 -7.93 -6.23 9.48
C ALA A 145 -8.17 -5.91 7.98
N PRO A 146 -7.46 -6.53 6.99
CA PRO A 146 -7.79 -6.38 5.58
C PRO A 146 -9.23 -6.80 5.23
N ALA A 147 -9.74 -7.87 5.83
CA ALA A 147 -11.13 -8.29 5.60
C ALA A 147 -12.14 -7.23 6.09
N LEU A 148 -11.92 -6.66 7.27
CA LEU A 148 -12.75 -5.58 7.81
C LEU A 148 -12.65 -4.31 6.96
N SER A 149 -11.48 -4.04 6.36
CA SER A 149 -11.28 -2.86 5.51
C SER A 149 -12.12 -2.87 4.24
N VAL A 150 -12.49 -4.05 3.73
CA VAL A 150 -13.34 -4.18 2.52
C VAL A 150 -14.63 -3.37 2.67
N VAL A 151 -15.26 -3.43 3.85
CA VAL A 151 -16.51 -2.69 4.13
C VAL A 151 -16.26 -1.18 4.03
N GLY A 152 -15.17 -0.68 4.61
CA GLY A 152 -14.83 0.75 4.58
C GLY A 152 -14.44 1.23 3.18
N LEU A 153 -13.69 0.41 2.42
CA LEU A 153 -13.32 0.72 1.05
C LEU A 153 -14.53 0.75 0.11
N VAL A 154 -15.48 -0.18 0.30
CA VAL A 154 -16.74 -0.16 -0.45
C VAL A 154 -17.56 1.09 -0.09
N ALA A 155 -17.67 1.43 1.21
CA ALA A 155 -18.37 2.64 1.65
C ALA A 155 -17.75 3.92 1.05
N ALA A 156 -16.42 4.01 1.03
CA ALA A 156 -15.70 5.12 0.41
C ALA A 156 -15.95 5.20 -1.10
N ALA A 157 -15.98 4.05 -1.79
CA ALA A 157 -16.24 4.00 -3.23
C ALA A 157 -17.69 4.37 -3.58
N VAL A 158 -18.66 3.98 -2.73
CA VAL A 158 -20.07 4.37 -2.86
C VAL A 158 -20.22 5.87 -2.66
N ASP A 159 -19.61 6.43 -1.63
CA ASP A 159 -19.63 7.87 -1.36
C ASP A 159 -19.07 8.67 -2.53
N ALA A 160 -17.90 8.26 -3.05
CA ALA A 160 -17.27 8.90 -4.20
C ALA A 160 -18.08 8.79 -5.50
N SER A 161 -19.00 7.82 -5.61
CA SER A 161 -19.89 7.61 -6.76
C SER A 161 -21.30 8.15 -6.59
N SER A 162 -21.62 8.74 -5.43
CA SER A 162 -23.01 9.05 -5.00
C SER A 162 -23.79 9.99 -5.92
N ALA A 163 -23.11 10.73 -6.79
CA ALA A 163 -23.74 11.57 -7.80
C ALA A 163 -23.88 10.91 -9.18
N GLY A 164 -23.47 9.64 -9.35
CA GLY A 164 -23.30 9.00 -10.64
C GLY A 164 -24.19 7.78 -10.89
N THR A 165 -23.95 7.14 -12.04
CA THR A 165 -24.59 5.91 -12.48
C THR A 165 -23.94 4.67 -11.87
N GLY A 166 -24.56 3.49 -12.02
CA GLY A 166 -23.93 2.23 -11.60
C GLY A 166 -22.55 1.97 -12.23
N ARG A 167 -22.26 2.56 -13.41
CA ARG A 167 -20.94 2.52 -14.06
C ARG A 167 -19.90 3.29 -13.22
N ASP A 168 -20.29 4.43 -12.67
CA ASP A 168 -19.40 5.26 -11.86
C ASP A 168 -19.03 4.54 -10.54
N LEU A 169 -19.95 3.76 -9.97
CA LEU A 169 -19.67 2.92 -8.82
C LEU A 169 -18.61 1.85 -9.14
N VAL A 170 -18.72 1.16 -10.29
CA VAL A 170 -17.75 0.13 -10.69
C VAL A 170 -16.36 0.75 -10.87
N VAL A 171 -16.28 1.92 -11.50
CA VAL A 171 -15.00 2.64 -11.69
C VAL A 171 -14.43 3.09 -10.34
N SER A 172 -15.26 3.61 -9.44
CA SER A 172 -14.85 4.02 -8.09
C SER A 172 -14.34 2.82 -7.27
N LEU A 173 -15.03 1.68 -7.31
CA LEU A 173 -14.57 0.43 -6.68
C LEU A 173 -13.22 -0.01 -7.24
N LEU A 174 -13.08 -0.06 -8.58
CA LEU A 174 -11.82 -0.44 -9.21
C LEU A 174 -10.69 0.47 -8.74
N ARG A 175 -10.82 1.79 -8.83
CA ARG A 175 -9.81 2.75 -8.37
C ARG A 175 -9.48 2.60 -6.88
N THR A 176 -10.49 2.32 -6.04
CA THR A 176 -10.30 2.19 -4.60
C THR A 176 -9.52 0.93 -4.25
N PHE A 177 -9.86 -0.22 -4.84
CA PHE A 177 -9.19 -1.47 -4.53
C PHE A 177 -7.82 -1.61 -5.21
N THR A 178 -7.67 -1.13 -6.44
CA THR A 178 -6.37 -1.18 -7.13
C THR A 178 -5.37 -0.22 -6.50
N GLY A 179 -5.81 0.98 -6.06
CA GLY A 179 -4.98 1.89 -5.28
C GLY A 179 -4.54 1.30 -3.94
N ALA A 180 -5.45 0.64 -3.21
CA ALA A 180 -5.08 -0.07 -1.99
C ALA A 180 -4.01 -1.14 -2.27
N ALA A 181 -4.16 -1.91 -3.34
CA ALA A 181 -3.20 -2.91 -3.74
C ALA A 181 -1.85 -2.29 -4.17
N LEU A 182 -1.86 -1.19 -4.93
CA LEU A 182 -0.64 -0.51 -5.38
C LEU A 182 0.15 0.06 -4.19
N LEU A 183 -0.52 0.84 -3.33
CA LEU A 183 0.10 1.48 -2.17
C LEU A 183 0.65 0.44 -1.19
N GLY A 184 -0.11 -0.63 -0.91
CA GLY A 184 0.33 -1.72 -0.06
C GLY A 184 1.51 -2.48 -0.65
N ALA A 185 1.41 -2.93 -1.90
CA ALA A 185 2.46 -3.73 -2.54
C ALA A 185 3.80 -3.00 -2.63
N VAL A 186 3.78 -1.71 -3.02
CA VAL A 186 5.02 -0.93 -3.15
C VAL A 186 5.66 -0.65 -1.79
N THR A 187 4.85 -0.33 -0.78
CA THR A 187 5.33 -0.03 0.58
C THR A 187 5.94 -1.28 1.21
N ASP A 188 5.23 -2.41 1.14
CA ASP A 188 5.72 -3.66 1.72
C ASP A 188 6.94 -4.19 0.97
N ALA A 189 7.02 -4.05 -0.35
CA ALA A 189 8.21 -4.40 -1.11
C ALA A 189 9.43 -3.57 -0.69
N MET A 190 9.26 -2.27 -0.50
CA MET A 190 10.31 -1.37 -0.04
C MET A 190 10.75 -1.70 1.40
N LEU A 191 9.80 -1.87 2.32
CA LEU A 191 10.10 -2.19 3.72
C LEU A 191 10.71 -3.58 3.87
N LEU A 192 10.27 -4.57 3.06
CA LEU A 192 10.89 -5.89 3.03
C LEU A 192 12.32 -5.82 2.50
N GLY A 193 12.56 -5.04 1.44
CA GLY A 193 13.91 -4.79 0.93
C GLY A 193 14.83 -4.24 2.02
N HIS A 194 14.34 -3.28 2.80
CA HIS A 194 15.07 -2.75 3.94
C HIS A 194 15.27 -3.80 5.06
N TRP A 195 14.28 -4.68 5.27
CA TRP A 195 14.36 -5.75 6.28
C TRP A 195 15.46 -6.77 6.01
N TYR A 196 15.90 -6.93 4.76
CA TYR A 196 17.07 -7.78 4.45
C TYR A 196 18.36 -7.30 5.12
N LEU A 197 18.46 -6.03 5.52
CA LEU A 197 19.59 -5.54 6.33
C LEU A 197 19.54 -6.09 7.76
N VAL A 198 18.34 -6.27 8.32
CA VAL A 198 18.12 -6.78 9.67
C VAL A 198 18.18 -8.30 9.71
N GLN A 199 17.72 -8.95 8.65
CA GLN A 199 17.69 -10.41 8.50
C GLN A 199 18.45 -10.86 7.24
N PRO A 200 19.80 -10.80 7.26
CA PRO A 200 20.62 -11.20 6.12
C PRO A 200 20.54 -12.72 5.95
N GLY A 201 19.92 -13.20 4.97
CA GLY A 201 19.70 -14.61 4.72
C GLY A 201 18.26 -15.00 4.54
N LEU A 202 17.38 -14.01 4.63
CA LEU A 202 16.01 -14.18 4.17
C LEU A 202 15.99 -14.56 2.69
N PRO A 203 15.25 -15.61 2.28
CA PRO A 203 15.14 -16.00 0.87
C PRO A 203 14.62 -14.87 -0.01
N ARG A 204 15.32 -14.56 -1.09
CA ARG A 204 14.95 -13.48 -2.03
C ARG A 204 13.60 -13.67 -2.70
N ARG A 205 13.02 -14.87 -2.62
CA ARG A 205 11.72 -15.18 -3.20
C ARG A 205 10.64 -14.25 -2.71
N HIS A 206 10.63 -13.85 -1.42
CA HIS A 206 9.63 -12.97 -0.85
C HIS A 206 9.63 -11.59 -1.51
N LEU A 207 10.82 -11.00 -1.71
CA LEU A 207 10.95 -9.72 -2.40
C LEU A 207 10.61 -9.85 -3.89
N ASN A 208 11.05 -10.94 -4.55
CA ASN A 208 10.71 -11.22 -5.94
C ASN A 208 9.20 -11.38 -6.15
N GLU A 209 8.50 -12.05 -5.22
CA GLU A 209 7.05 -12.20 -5.25
C GLU A 209 6.34 -10.85 -5.16
N LEU A 210 6.71 -9.99 -4.19
CA LEU A 210 6.12 -8.66 -4.04
C LEU A 210 6.38 -7.77 -5.27
N VAL A 211 7.61 -7.73 -5.79
CA VAL A 211 7.94 -6.95 -6.98
C VAL A 211 7.21 -7.49 -8.22
N LYS A 212 7.00 -8.81 -8.30
CA LYS A 212 6.17 -9.41 -9.35
C LYS A 212 4.71 -8.98 -9.23
N VAL A 213 4.15 -9.02 -8.03
CA VAL A 213 2.76 -8.58 -7.76
C VAL A 213 2.62 -7.10 -8.09
N LEU A 214 3.57 -6.25 -7.66
CA LEU A 214 3.58 -4.83 -7.98
C LEU A 214 3.55 -4.59 -9.50
N GLY A 215 4.32 -5.38 -10.26
CA GLY A 215 4.33 -5.32 -11.72
C GLY A 215 3.00 -5.75 -12.38
N TRP A 216 2.13 -6.50 -11.68
CA TRP A 216 0.79 -6.85 -12.15
C TRP A 216 -0.27 -5.85 -11.66
N VAL A 217 -0.14 -5.34 -10.46
CA VAL A 217 -1.07 -4.34 -9.89
C VAL A 217 -0.97 -3.01 -10.63
N TRP A 218 0.24 -2.59 -10.99
CA TRP A 218 0.46 -1.31 -11.66
C TRP A 218 -0.37 -1.10 -12.93
N PRO A 219 -0.39 -2.02 -13.94
CA PRO A 219 -1.19 -1.78 -15.15
C PRO A 219 -2.68 -1.76 -14.86
N VAL A 220 -3.15 -2.54 -13.88
CA VAL A 220 -4.57 -2.55 -13.49
C VAL A 220 -4.95 -1.19 -12.87
N GLU A 221 -4.10 -0.64 -12.00
CA GLU A 221 -4.30 0.69 -11.42
C GLU A 221 -4.31 1.78 -12.49
N VAL A 222 -3.32 1.80 -13.39
CA VAL A 222 -3.25 2.78 -14.46
C VAL A 222 -4.51 2.72 -15.34
N VAL A 223 -4.95 1.51 -15.71
CA VAL A 223 -6.19 1.34 -16.47
C VAL A 223 -7.40 1.85 -15.68
N ALA A 224 -7.50 1.55 -14.40
CA ALA A 224 -8.59 2.04 -13.54
C ALA A 224 -8.63 3.58 -13.48
N MET A 225 -7.47 4.24 -13.46
CA MET A 225 -7.37 5.71 -13.47
C MET A 225 -7.68 6.32 -14.84
N LEU A 226 -7.51 5.57 -15.92
CA LEU A 226 -7.88 6.02 -17.27
C LEU A 226 -9.38 5.84 -17.58
N LEU A 227 -10.11 5.00 -16.83
CA LEU A 227 -11.54 4.74 -17.04
C LEU A 227 -12.43 5.77 -16.32
N PRO A 228 -13.62 6.10 -16.88
CA PRO A 228 -14.11 5.84 -18.24
C PRO A 228 -13.43 6.74 -19.26
N THR A 229 -12.98 7.90 -18.85
CA THR A 229 -12.11 8.86 -19.52
C THR A 229 -11.04 9.38 -18.55
N GLY A 230 -11.36 9.41 -17.24
CA GLY A 230 -10.40 9.62 -16.14
C GLY A 230 -9.27 10.58 -16.45
N MET A 231 -8.04 10.14 -16.21
CA MET A 231 -6.83 10.93 -16.47
C MET A 231 -6.61 11.26 -17.97
N VAL A 232 -7.27 10.57 -18.91
CA VAL A 232 -7.24 10.94 -20.33
C VAL A 232 -7.86 12.33 -20.52
N SER A 233 -8.96 12.61 -19.81
CA SER A 233 -9.63 13.92 -19.88
C SER A 233 -8.78 15.06 -19.29
N VAL A 234 -7.92 14.75 -18.33
CA VAL A 234 -6.96 15.71 -17.77
C VAL A 234 -5.81 15.95 -18.76
N LEU A 235 -5.27 14.88 -19.37
CA LEU A 235 -4.17 14.96 -20.33
C LEU A 235 -4.55 15.71 -21.60
N ASN A 236 -5.79 15.59 -22.07
CA ASN A 236 -6.29 16.28 -23.29
C ASN A 236 -6.89 17.65 -22.99
N GLY A 237 -6.87 18.10 -21.73
CA GLY A 237 -7.38 19.41 -21.31
C GLY A 237 -8.91 19.51 -21.21
N SER A 238 -9.65 18.40 -21.29
CA SER A 238 -11.11 18.39 -21.11
C SER A 238 -11.53 18.63 -19.67
N ILE A 239 -10.67 18.27 -18.72
CA ILE A 239 -10.79 18.58 -17.29
C ILE A 239 -9.66 19.53 -16.95
N ASP A 240 -10.00 20.69 -16.40
CA ASP A 240 -9.01 21.64 -15.87
C ASP A 240 -8.47 21.12 -14.52
N ASP A 241 -7.18 20.88 -14.47
CA ASP A 241 -6.49 20.44 -13.26
C ASP A 241 -6.10 21.62 -12.33
N GLY A 242 -6.48 22.86 -12.69
CA GLY A 242 -6.11 24.07 -11.98
C GLY A 242 -4.63 24.46 -12.09
N TRP A 243 -3.83 23.69 -12.87
CA TRP A 243 -2.39 23.86 -13.06
C TRP A 243 -1.99 23.81 -14.53
N SER A 244 -2.87 24.25 -15.41
CA SER A 244 -2.63 24.30 -16.87
C SER A 244 -2.19 22.95 -17.47
N GLY A 245 -2.77 21.85 -17.01
CA GLY A 245 -2.45 20.49 -17.48
C GLY A 245 -1.19 19.86 -16.88
N GLN A 246 -0.48 20.55 -16.00
CA GLN A 246 0.78 20.05 -15.44
C GLN A 246 0.59 18.82 -14.55
N LEU A 247 -0.53 18.73 -13.80
CA LEU A 247 -0.81 17.57 -12.96
C LEU A 247 -1.06 16.30 -13.78
N GLY A 248 -1.69 16.42 -14.93
CA GLY A 248 -1.85 15.31 -15.86
C GLY A 248 -0.51 14.77 -16.36
N TRP A 249 0.40 15.65 -16.77
CA TRP A 249 1.75 15.27 -17.20
C TRP A 249 2.61 14.73 -16.05
N PHE A 250 2.49 15.33 -14.86
CA PHE A 250 3.16 14.81 -13.66
C PHE A 250 2.68 13.39 -13.33
N TRP A 251 1.36 13.15 -13.40
CA TRP A 251 0.79 11.81 -13.22
C TRP A 251 1.36 10.81 -14.24
N ALA A 252 1.40 11.17 -15.52
CA ALA A 252 1.95 10.31 -16.57
C ALA A 252 3.43 9.98 -16.33
N ALA A 253 4.22 10.97 -15.90
CA ALA A 253 5.62 10.77 -15.55
C ALA A 253 5.78 9.83 -14.33
N CYS A 254 4.93 9.98 -13.31
CA CYS A 254 4.91 9.09 -12.14
C CYS A 254 4.52 7.66 -12.53
N ALA A 255 3.48 7.50 -13.34
CA ALA A 255 3.04 6.18 -13.82
C ALA A 255 4.15 5.47 -14.62
N LEU A 256 4.75 6.17 -15.58
CA LEU A 256 5.88 5.62 -16.36
C LEU A 256 7.10 5.34 -15.47
N GLY A 257 7.44 6.27 -14.57
CA GLY A 257 8.54 6.11 -13.62
C GLY A 257 8.37 4.85 -12.75
N THR A 258 7.16 4.61 -12.25
CA THR A 258 6.87 3.44 -11.42
C THR A 258 7.15 2.14 -12.17
N ILE A 259 6.64 1.96 -13.39
CA ILE A 259 6.86 0.70 -14.11
C ILE A 259 8.33 0.53 -14.51
N VAL A 260 9.00 1.59 -14.92
CA VAL A 260 10.45 1.54 -15.22
C VAL A 260 11.23 1.08 -13.99
N LEU A 261 10.95 1.67 -12.83
CA LEU A 261 11.61 1.29 -11.56
C LEU A 261 11.31 -0.15 -11.17
N VAL A 262 10.07 -0.63 -11.35
CA VAL A 262 9.70 -2.04 -11.10
C VAL A 262 10.47 -2.98 -12.04
N VAL A 263 10.57 -2.66 -13.33
CA VAL A 263 11.30 -3.48 -14.31
C VAL A 263 12.79 -3.54 -13.98
N VAL A 264 13.40 -2.38 -13.66
CA VAL A 264 14.82 -2.30 -13.27
C VAL A 264 15.06 -3.04 -11.95
N THR A 265 14.14 -2.92 -10.96
CA THR A 265 14.20 -3.68 -9.71
C THR A 265 14.17 -5.19 -9.97
N ARG A 266 13.30 -5.67 -10.87
CA ARG A 266 13.27 -7.09 -11.26
C ARG A 266 14.54 -7.54 -11.94
N ALA A 267 15.14 -6.69 -12.77
CA ALA A 267 16.42 -6.98 -13.40
C ALA A 267 17.55 -7.08 -12.37
N ALA A 268 17.63 -6.11 -11.44
CA ALA A 268 18.59 -6.13 -10.35
C ALA A 268 18.47 -7.41 -9.49
N LEU A 269 17.26 -7.83 -9.15
CA LEU A 269 17.03 -9.04 -8.33
C LEU A 269 17.42 -10.36 -9.02
N ARG A 270 17.71 -10.37 -10.33
CA ARG A 270 18.24 -11.55 -11.03
C ARG A 270 19.72 -11.79 -10.73
N GLU A 271 20.44 -10.74 -10.36
CA GLU A 271 21.84 -10.83 -9.97
C GLU A 271 21.97 -11.56 -8.61
N LYS A 272 23.00 -12.42 -8.49
CA LYS A 272 23.18 -13.25 -7.29
C LYS A 272 23.82 -12.50 -6.12
N GLU A 273 24.44 -11.37 -6.39
CA GLU A 273 25.17 -10.58 -5.40
C GLU A 273 24.22 -9.96 -4.36
N TYR A 274 24.67 -9.91 -3.11
CA TYR A 274 23.88 -9.28 -2.03
C TYR A 274 23.63 -7.78 -2.29
N SER A 275 24.61 -7.11 -2.90
CA SER A 275 24.51 -5.72 -3.33
C SER A 275 23.31 -5.45 -4.25
N ALA A 276 22.90 -6.46 -5.03
CA ALA A 276 21.72 -6.35 -5.90
C ALA A 276 20.42 -6.20 -5.11
N VAL A 277 20.30 -6.82 -3.92
CA VAL A 277 19.15 -6.62 -3.04
C VAL A 277 19.14 -5.19 -2.49
N MET A 278 20.30 -4.65 -2.18
CA MET A 278 20.41 -3.25 -1.73
C MET A 278 20.06 -2.26 -2.83
N ALA A 279 20.54 -2.51 -4.06
CA ALA A 279 20.17 -1.72 -5.23
C ALA A 279 18.66 -1.79 -5.50
N ALA A 280 18.08 -2.98 -5.45
CA ALA A 280 16.63 -3.19 -5.59
C ALA A 280 15.84 -2.43 -4.52
N THR A 281 16.32 -2.40 -3.27
CA THR A 281 15.71 -1.64 -2.19
C THR A 281 15.74 -0.13 -2.48
N GLY A 282 16.88 0.39 -2.94
CA GLY A 282 17.00 1.80 -3.35
C GLY A 282 16.04 2.17 -4.48
N LEU A 283 15.89 1.30 -5.48
CA LEU A 283 14.91 1.49 -6.56
C LEU A 283 13.46 1.47 -6.05
N LEU A 284 13.15 0.63 -5.06
CA LEU A 284 11.82 0.59 -4.44
C LEU A 284 11.51 1.84 -3.61
N TYR A 285 12.51 2.50 -3.00
CA TYR A 285 12.34 3.82 -2.38
C TYR A 285 11.94 4.90 -3.40
N LEU A 286 12.47 4.84 -4.61
CA LEU A 286 12.02 5.73 -5.68
C LEU A 286 10.66 5.32 -6.22
N ALA A 287 10.41 4.01 -6.34
CA ALA A 287 9.13 3.48 -6.83
C ALA A 287 7.95 3.85 -5.92
N ILE A 288 8.14 3.92 -4.60
CA ILE A 288 7.08 4.34 -3.68
C ILE A 288 6.69 5.80 -3.95
N LEU A 289 7.65 6.70 -4.20
CA LEU A 289 7.35 8.10 -4.48
C LEU A 289 6.55 8.25 -5.78
N THR A 290 6.93 7.54 -6.83
CA THR A 290 6.22 7.61 -8.12
C THR A 290 4.88 6.89 -8.08
N ALA A 291 4.75 5.76 -7.35
CA ALA A 291 3.47 5.07 -7.17
C ALA A 291 2.47 5.92 -6.38
N PHE A 292 2.92 6.62 -5.34
CA PHE A 292 2.10 7.59 -4.62
C PHE A 292 1.71 8.76 -5.52
N GLY A 293 2.63 9.29 -6.32
CA GLY A 293 2.31 10.31 -7.31
C GLY A 293 1.24 9.85 -8.31
N THR A 294 1.30 8.58 -8.73
CA THR A 294 0.31 7.99 -9.63
C THR A 294 -1.08 7.91 -9.00
N ASP A 295 -1.21 7.39 -7.77
CA ASP A 295 -2.52 7.24 -7.10
C ASP A 295 -3.06 8.58 -6.59
N LEU A 296 -2.28 9.35 -5.81
CA LEU A 296 -2.76 10.55 -5.14
C LEU A 296 -3.12 11.68 -6.11
N VAL A 297 -2.31 11.90 -7.14
CA VAL A 297 -2.59 12.97 -8.11
C VAL A 297 -3.85 12.66 -8.91
N ALA A 298 -4.01 11.42 -9.39
CA ALA A 298 -5.22 11.03 -10.09
C ALA A 298 -6.47 11.22 -9.21
N ARG A 299 -6.41 10.81 -7.95
CA ARG A 299 -7.53 10.99 -7.01
C ARG A 299 -7.84 12.45 -6.74
N ALA A 300 -6.80 13.25 -6.51
CA ALA A 300 -6.97 14.66 -6.21
C ALA A 300 -7.63 15.43 -7.38
N VAL A 301 -7.23 15.11 -8.61
CA VAL A 301 -7.76 15.77 -9.82
C VAL A 301 -9.13 15.23 -10.24
N LEU A 302 -9.37 13.92 -10.06
CA LEU A 302 -10.62 13.28 -10.46
C LEU A 302 -11.74 13.40 -9.41
N ALA A 303 -11.45 13.87 -8.21
CA ALA A 303 -12.44 14.12 -7.15
C ALA A 303 -12.99 15.56 -7.15
N GLY A 304 -12.39 16.46 -7.91
CA GLY A 304 -12.86 17.83 -8.15
C GLY A 304 -13.84 17.89 -9.29
#